data_3d6dbec1a60356ab898689bbff189c93
#
_entry.id   3d6dbec1a60356ab898689bbff189c93
#
_cell.length_a   1.000
_cell.length_b   1.000
_cell.length_c   1.000
_cell.angle_alpha   90.00
_cell.angle_beta   90.00
_cell.angle_gamma   90.00
#
_symmetry.space_group_name_H-M   'P 1'
#
loop_
_entity.id
_entity.type
_entity.pdbx_description
1 polymer ?
#
loop_
_entity_poly.entity_id
_entity_poly.type
_entity_poly.pdbx_seq_one_letter_code
_entity_poly.pdbx_strand_id
1 'polypeptide(L)'
;MNINKFKGVIFDLDGTLFDSMGIWKEVDIAFFKNHGMRMPSDYQDKIKDMHFRTMAIYTKERFHMRSSIESIMDEWCELCYDKYANDVPLKKGVKEFLDLLKENNIKIAFATANTTELSEVCLKNNGIFEYFDTGAYLHETLTDKSDPDVYFLACERLGLSPEECIVFEDLLAGIKGAVKGGFTVCGVYDKHSRRDTENIKRIADYYIKSFEELL
;
A
#
# COMPACT_ATOMS: atom_id res chain seq x y z
N MET A 1 13.33 -7.99 -16.56
CA MET A 1 13.67 -8.71 -15.30
C MET A 1 13.38 -10.19 -15.49
N ASN A 2 14.23 -11.12 -14.97
CA ASN A 2 13.91 -12.56 -15.00
C ASN A 2 13.32 -12.95 -13.64
N ILE A 3 12.01 -13.12 -13.56
CA ILE A 3 11.30 -13.41 -12.31
C ILE A 3 11.58 -14.83 -11.78
N ASN A 4 11.91 -15.77 -12.66
CA ASN A 4 12.12 -17.19 -12.30
C ASN A 4 13.39 -17.44 -11.47
N LYS A 5 14.23 -16.42 -11.24
CA LYS A 5 15.37 -16.55 -10.31
C LYS A 5 14.96 -16.37 -8.85
N PHE A 6 13.74 -15.92 -8.57
CA PHE A 6 13.19 -15.75 -7.22
C PHE A 6 12.25 -16.91 -6.87
N LYS A 7 12.24 -17.28 -5.59
CA LYS A 7 11.31 -18.27 -5.04
C LYS A 7 10.07 -17.62 -4.42
N GLY A 8 10.18 -16.33 -4.06
CA GLY A 8 9.11 -15.56 -3.48
C GLY A 8 9.02 -14.14 -4.01
N VAL A 9 7.81 -13.62 -4.04
CA VAL A 9 7.50 -12.22 -4.36
C VAL A 9 6.69 -11.63 -3.22
N ILE A 10 7.10 -10.48 -2.74
CA ILE A 10 6.41 -9.72 -1.69
C ILE A 10 5.92 -8.42 -2.31
N PHE A 11 4.63 -8.16 -2.24
CA PHE A 11 4.03 -6.95 -2.77
C PHE A 11 3.60 -6.02 -1.65
N ASP A 12 3.93 -4.75 -1.74
CA ASP A 12 3.08 -3.74 -1.15
C ASP A 12 1.72 -3.72 -1.89
N LEU A 13 0.69 -3.18 -1.25
CA LEU A 13 -0.67 -3.16 -1.80
C LEU A 13 -1.02 -1.79 -2.39
N ASP A 14 -1.10 -0.76 -1.55
CA ASP A 14 -1.62 0.57 -1.90
C ASP A 14 -0.61 1.39 -2.72
N GLY A 15 -0.96 1.74 -3.94
CA GLY A 15 -0.02 2.39 -4.87
C GLY A 15 0.87 1.41 -5.63
N THR A 16 0.93 0.14 -5.20
CA THR A 16 1.71 -0.93 -5.85
C THR A 16 0.82 -1.86 -6.66
N LEU A 17 -0.03 -2.67 -6.04
CA LEU A 17 -1.01 -3.51 -6.73
C LEU A 17 -2.33 -2.77 -7.02
N PHE A 18 -2.73 -1.90 -6.11
CA PHE A 18 -3.96 -1.12 -6.21
C PHE A 18 -3.71 0.32 -6.66
N ASP A 19 -4.56 0.88 -7.52
CA ASP A 19 -4.62 2.33 -7.79
C ASP A 19 -5.50 3.01 -6.72
N SER A 20 -5.07 2.93 -5.47
CA SER A 20 -5.83 3.36 -4.28
C SER A 20 -5.42 4.73 -3.75
N MET A 21 -4.27 5.27 -4.14
CA MET A 21 -3.72 6.49 -3.54
C MET A 21 -4.59 7.75 -3.74
N GLY A 22 -5.50 7.73 -4.73
CA GLY A 22 -6.51 8.78 -4.93
C GLY A 22 -7.67 8.75 -3.94
N ILE A 23 -7.94 7.61 -3.33
CA ILE A 23 -9.12 7.33 -2.51
C ILE A 23 -9.15 8.17 -1.24
N TRP A 24 -8.02 8.32 -0.57
CA TRP A 24 -7.93 9.13 0.63
C TRP A 24 -8.43 10.57 0.42
N LYS A 25 -8.16 11.14 -0.76
CA LYS A 25 -8.70 12.45 -1.12
C LYS A 25 -10.22 12.42 -1.32
N GLU A 26 -10.76 11.35 -1.87
CA GLU A 26 -12.20 11.18 -2.06
C GLU A 26 -12.92 10.98 -0.72
N VAL A 27 -12.30 10.21 0.19
CA VAL A 27 -12.77 10.04 1.57
C VAL A 27 -12.83 11.39 2.29
N ASP A 28 -11.78 12.19 2.22
CA ASP A 28 -11.78 13.53 2.81
C ASP A 28 -12.88 14.41 2.22
N ILE A 29 -13.04 14.40 0.90
CA ILE A 29 -14.11 15.16 0.23
C ILE A 29 -15.48 14.70 0.71
N ALA A 30 -15.71 13.39 0.81
CA ALA A 30 -16.98 12.83 1.28
C ALA A 30 -17.24 13.19 2.75
N PHE A 31 -16.23 13.06 3.60
CA PHE A 31 -16.31 13.46 5.01
C PHE A 31 -16.71 14.92 5.17
N PHE A 32 -16.03 15.86 4.53
CA PHE A 32 -16.40 17.27 4.59
C PHE A 32 -17.81 17.53 4.07
N LYS A 33 -18.21 16.84 3.00
CA LYS A 33 -19.57 16.93 2.44
C LYS A 33 -20.63 16.45 3.44
N ASN A 34 -20.40 15.34 4.14
CA ASN A 34 -21.30 14.81 5.16
C ASN A 34 -21.54 15.82 6.30
N HIS A 35 -20.52 16.63 6.60
CA HIS A 35 -20.60 17.69 7.61
C HIS A 35 -21.06 19.05 7.05
N GLY A 36 -21.59 19.10 5.80
CA GLY A 36 -22.06 20.32 5.17
C GLY A 36 -20.94 21.32 4.81
N MET A 37 -19.71 20.86 4.74
CA MET A 37 -18.52 21.68 4.46
C MET A 37 -17.91 21.31 3.11
N ARG A 38 -17.12 22.25 2.58
CA ARG A 38 -16.22 21.98 1.44
C ARG A 38 -14.81 21.78 1.97
N MET A 39 -14.14 20.71 1.51
CA MET A 39 -12.74 20.48 1.85
C MET A 39 -11.86 21.63 1.36
N PRO A 40 -11.08 22.29 2.24
CA PRO A 40 -10.14 23.33 1.84
C PRO A 40 -9.02 22.79 0.96
N SER A 41 -8.57 23.61 0.02
CA SER A 41 -7.51 23.19 -0.92
C SER A 41 -6.16 22.89 -0.29
N ASP A 42 -5.89 23.42 0.90
CA ASP A 42 -4.66 23.21 1.66
C ASP A 42 -4.73 22.05 2.66
N TYR A 43 -5.92 21.42 2.80
CA TYR A 43 -6.16 20.42 3.84
C TYR A 43 -5.22 19.22 3.72
N GLN A 44 -5.14 18.62 2.54
CA GLN A 44 -4.29 17.46 2.27
C GLN A 44 -2.80 17.74 2.53
N ASP A 45 -2.31 18.91 2.15
CA ASP A 45 -0.92 19.32 2.41
C ASP A 45 -0.61 19.45 3.90
N LYS A 46 -1.63 19.77 4.71
CA LYS A 46 -1.49 19.90 6.17
C LYS A 46 -1.47 18.57 6.89
N ILE A 47 -2.18 17.57 6.40
CA ILE A 47 -2.37 16.28 7.09
C ILE A 47 -1.43 15.17 6.61
N LYS A 48 -0.78 15.32 5.46
CA LYS A 48 -0.03 14.26 4.76
C LYS A 48 1.04 13.54 5.59
N ASP A 49 1.62 14.24 6.58
CA ASP A 49 2.67 13.72 7.45
C ASP A 49 2.16 13.44 8.89
N MET A 50 0.84 13.47 9.11
CA MET A 50 0.23 13.25 10.41
C MET A 50 -0.20 11.79 10.57
N HIS A 51 -0.05 11.27 11.77
CA HIS A 51 -0.68 9.99 12.16
C HIS A 51 -2.20 10.13 12.20
N PHE A 52 -2.93 9.05 11.92
CA PHE A 52 -4.38 9.01 11.77
C PHE A 52 -5.15 9.70 12.90
N ARG A 53 -4.80 9.41 14.17
CA ARG A 53 -5.40 10.09 15.33
C ARG A 53 -5.06 11.58 15.41
N THR A 54 -3.85 11.96 15.04
CA THR A 54 -3.43 13.38 14.99
C THR A 54 -4.19 14.14 13.92
N MET A 55 -4.45 13.50 12.77
CA MET A 55 -5.31 14.06 11.73
C MET A 55 -6.73 14.34 12.25
N ALA A 56 -7.31 13.41 13.02
CA ALA A 56 -8.65 13.59 13.59
C ALA A 56 -8.69 14.73 14.61
N ILE A 57 -7.67 14.86 15.46
CA ILE A 57 -7.52 15.99 16.39
C ILE A 57 -7.43 17.30 15.61
N TYR A 58 -6.52 17.41 14.66
CA TYR A 58 -6.35 18.59 13.83
C TYR A 58 -7.63 18.98 13.10
N THR A 59 -8.33 18.01 12.52
CA THR A 59 -9.59 18.25 11.80
C THR A 59 -10.67 18.76 12.74
N LYS A 60 -10.83 18.11 13.90
CA LYS A 60 -11.78 18.56 14.93
C LYS A 60 -11.51 20.00 15.37
N GLU A 61 -10.28 20.33 15.67
CA GLU A 61 -9.91 21.67 16.18
C GLU A 61 -10.04 22.73 15.09
N ARG A 62 -9.52 22.47 13.90
CA ARG A 62 -9.54 23.43 12.78
C ARG A 62 -10.96 23.81 12.33
N PHE A 63 -11.87 22.84 12.35
CA PHE A 63 -13.24 23.01 11.86
C PHE A 63 -14.27 23.11 12.98
N HIS A 64 -13.83 23.18 14.25
CA HIS A 64 -14.71 23.30 15.44
C HIS A 64 -15.81 22.23 15.48
N MET A 65 -15.46 20.98 15.11
CA MET A 65 -16.42 19.89 15.02
C MET A 65 -16.93 19.45 16.40
N ARG A 66 -18.23 19.15 16.48
CA ARG A 66 -18.85 18.64 17.71
C ARG A 66 -18.56 17.15 17.95
N SER A 67 -18.30 16.39 16.88
CA SER A 67 -17.98 14.96 16.92
C SER A 67 -16.78 14.67 17.81
N SER A 68 -16.73 13.50 18.44
CA SER A 68 -15.55 13.03 19.17
C SER A 68 -14.44 12.68 18.16
N ILE A 69 -13.20 12.56 18.63
CA ILE A 69 -12.06 12.15 17.79
C ILE A 69 -12.33 10.74 17.24
N GLU A 70 -12.81 9.85 18.11
CA GLU A 70 -13.17 8.48 17.76
C GLU A 70 -14.23 8.45 16.66
N SER A 71 -15.32 9.24 16.79
CA SER A 71 -16.37 9.30 15.78
C SER A 71 -15.88 9.82 14.42
N ILE A 72 -14.92 10.76 14.40
CA ILE A 72 -14.29 11.22 13.16
C ILE A 72 -13.48 10.09 12.52
N MET A 73 -12.69 9.36 13.32
CA MET A 73 -11.89 8.24 12.85
C MET A 73 -12.77 7.10 12.32
N ASP A 74 -13.84 6.76 13.03
CA ASP A 74 -14.79 5.73 12.64
C ASP A 74 -15.47 6.08 11.30
N GLU A 75 -15.92 7.33 11.13
CA GLU A 75 -16.51 7.79 9.87
C GLU A 75 -15.52 7.70 8.70
N TRP A 76 -14.26 8.07 8.91
CA TRP A 76 -13.23 7.88 7.87
C TRP A 76 -13.01 6.41 7.54
N CYS A 77 -12.99 5.54 8.56
CA CYS A 77 -12.85 4.10 8.33
C CYS A 77 -14.03 3.53 7.53
N GLU A 78 -15.26 3.94 7.85
CA GLU A 78 -16.46 3.52 7.11
C GLU A 78 -16.42 3.99 5.64
N LEU A 79 -16.06 5.26 5.40
CA LEU A 79 -15.91 5.81 4.06
C LEU A 79 -14.79 5.11 3.28
N CYS A 80 -13.66 4.80 3.93
CA CYS A 80 -12.58 4.03 3.33
C CYS A 80 -13.04 2.61 3.00
N TYR A 81 -13.72 1.94 3.93
CA TYR A 81 -14.18 0.57 3.73
C TYR A 81 -15.07 0.44 2.49
N ASP A 82 -16.05 1.33 2.35
CA ASP A 82 -16.94 1.33 1.17
C ASP A 82 -16.15 1.48 -0.14
N LYS A 83 -15.17 2.38 -0.15
CA LYS A 83 -14.27 2.58 -1.30
C LYS A 83 -13.41 1.35 -1.61
N TYR A 84 -12.76 0.79 -0.62
CA TYR A 84 -11.92 -0.40 -0.79
C TYR A 84 -12.73 -1.64 -1.18
N ALA A 85 -13.97 -1.74 -0.69
CA ALA A 85 -14.87 -2.83 -1.03
C ALA A 85 -15.41 -2.76 -2.46
N ASN A 86 -15.52 -1.56 -3.07
CA ASN A 86 -16.27 -1.41 -4.32
C ASN A 86 -15.49 -0.72 -5.45
N ASP A 87 -14.64 0.27 -5.13
CA ASP A 87 -14.16 1.23 -6.13
C ASP A 87 -12.66 1.12 -6.44
N VAL A 88 -11.84 0.47 -5.59
CA VAL A 88 -10.38 0.38 -5.80
C VAL A 88 -10.03 -0.66 -6.86
N PRO A 89 -9.51 -0.25 -8.03
CA PRO A 89 -9.11 -1.19 -9.06
C PRO A 89 -7.67 -1.67 -8.89
N LEU A 90 -7.36 -2.80 -9.52
CA LEU A 90 -5.97 -3.23 -9.74
C LEU A 90 -5.27 -2.29 -10.72
N LYS A 91 -3.95 -2.14 -10.54
CA LYS A 91 -3.09 -1.58 -11.58
C LYS A 91 -3.01 -2.55 -12.77
N LYS A 92 -2.66 -2.00 -13.94
CA LYS A 92 -2.60 -2.77 -15.19
C LYS A 92 -1.57 -3.90 -15.14
N GLY A 93 -1.98 -5.07 -15.59
CA GLY A 93 -1.14 -6.26 -15.68
C GLY A 93 -0.95 -7.00 -14.35
N VAL A 94 -1.54 -6.55 -13.25
CA VAL A 94 -1.38 -7.18 -11.92
C VAL A 94 -1.91 -8.61 -11.94
N LYS A 95 -3.14 -8.81 -12.42
CA LYS A 95 -3.76 -10.15 -12.37
C LYS A 95 -2.99 -11.14 -13.24
N GLU A 96 -2.65 -10.75 -14.44
CA GLU A 96 -1.87 -11.57 -15.39
C GLU A 96 -0.47 -11.89 -14.82
N PHE A 97 0.15 -10.96 -14.12
CA PHE A 97 1.43 -11.19 -13.46
C PHE A 97 1.31 -12.15 -12.27
N LEU A 98 0.24 -12.06 -11.47
CA LEU A 98 -0.05 -13.03 -10.41
C LEU A 98 -0.30 -14.44 -10.99
N ASP A 99 -1.04 -14.55 -12.10
CA ASP A 99 -1.23 -15.81 -12.83
C ASP A 99 0.12 -16.41 -13.25
N LEU A 100 0.99 -15.60 -13.84
CA LEU A 100 2.35 -16.00 -14.25
C LEU A 100 3.19 -16.52 -13.06
N LEU A 101 3.10 -15.85 -11.90
CA LEU A 101 3.81 -16.29 -10.69
C LEU A 101 3.32 -17.66 -10.21
N LYS A 102 2.01 -17.89 -10.18
CA LYS A 102 1.42 -19.20 -9.79
C LYS A 102 1.78 -20.31 -10.78
N GLU A 103 1.76 -20.05 -12.08
CA GLU A 103 2.19 -21.01 -13.12
C GLU A 103 3.66 -21.44 -12.94
N ASN A 104 4.52 -20.54 -12.45
CA ASN A 104 5.92 -20.81 -12.17
C ASN A 104 6.19 -21.30 -10.74
N ASN A 105 5.15 -21.61 -9.95
CA ASN A 105 5.24 -22.05 -8.55
C ASN A 105 6.03 -21.09 -7.64
N ILE A 106 5.99 -19.79 -7.91
CA ILE A 106 6.59 -18.76 -7.08
C ILE A 106 5.63 -18.41 -5.96
N LYS A 107 6.12 -18.40 -4.73
CA LYS A 107 5.33 -18.04 -3.54
C LYS A 107 5.02 -16.54 -3.54
N ILE A 108 3.82 -16.17 -3.08
CA ILE A 108 3.34 -14.79 -3.13
C ILE A 108 2.93 -14.34 -1.73
N ALA A 109 3.47 -13.22 -1.27
CA ALA A 109 3.03 -12.56 -0.05
C ALA A 109 2.74 -11.08 -0.30
N PHE A 110 2.02 -10.46 0.62
CA PHE A 110 1.96 -9.00 0.69
C PHE A 110 2.58 -8.48 2.00
N ALA A 111 3.03 -7.21 1.97
CA ALA A 111 3.53 -6.47 3.13
C ALA A 111 2.96 -5.05 3.08
N THR A 112 1.97 -4.74 3.94
CA THR A 112 1.20 -3.51 3.85
C THR A 112 1.17 -2.70 5.14
N ALA A 113 1.05 -1.38 5.02
CA ALA A 113 0.77 -0.48 6.14
C ALA A 113 -0.73 -0.30 6.42
N ASN A 114 -1.59 -0.82 5.54
CA ASN A 114 -3.03 -0.73 5.68
C ASN A 114 -3.57 -1.68 6.76
N THR A 115 -4.82 -1.50 7.16
CA THR A 115 -5.48 -2.40 8.12
C THR A 115 -5.81 -3.75 7.47
N THR A 116 -5.99 -4.77 8.32
CA THR A 116 -6.39 -6.11 7.87
C THR A 116 -7.71 -6.06 7.10
N GLU A 117 -8.70 -5.36 7.65
CA GLU A 117 -10.05 -5.27 7.08
C GLU A 117 -10.05 -4.64 5.69
N LEU A 118 -9.36 -3.51 5.52
CA LEU A 118 -9.29 -2.81 4.23
C LEU A 118 -8.50 -3.60 3.19
N SER A 119 -7.39 -4.20 3.60
CA SER A 119 -6.57 -5.04 2.71
C SER A 119 -7.35 -6.24 2.20
N GLU A 120 -7.96 -7.00 3.12
CA GLU A 120 -8.69 -8.21 2.76
C GLU A 120 -9.92 -7.92 1.88
N VAL A 121 -10.72 -6.90 2.23
CA VAL A 121 -11.89 -6.58 1.42
C VAL A 121 -11.49 -6.18 0.00
N CYS A 122 -10.41 -5.43 -0.16
CA CYS A 122 -9.92 -5.01 -1.46
C CYS A 122 -9.37 -6.18 -2.29
N LEU A 123 -8.57 -7.05 -1.66
CA LEU A 123 -8.06 -8.27 -2.30
C LEU A 123 -9.19 -9.20 -2.77
N LYS A 124 -10.22 -9.38 -1.92
CA LYS A 124 -11.40 -10.21 -2.23
C LYS A 124 -12.25 -9.59 -3.33
N ASN A 125 -12.52 -8.28 -3.25
CA ASN A 125 -13.29 -7.57 -4.27
C ASN A 125 -12.64 -7.65 -5.68
N ASN A 126 -11.31 -7.58 -5.72
CA ASN A 126 -10.55 -7.71 -6.97
C ASN A 126 -10.31 -9.17 -7.40
N GLY A 127 -10.78 -10.16 -6.63
CA GLY A 127 -10.64 -11.59 -6.95
C GLY A 127 -9.20 -12.09 -6.94
N ILE A 128 -8.33 -11.48 -6.12
CA ILE A 128 -6.91 -11.85 -6.04
C ILE A 128 -6.48 -12.31 -4.65
N PHE A 129 -7.38 -12.41 -3.68
CA PHE A 129 -7.05 -12.83 -2.33
C PHE A 129 -6.40 -14.22 -2.28
N GLU A 130 -6.93 -15.18 -3.04
CA GLU A 130 -6.45 -16.57 -3.09
C GLU A 130 -5.09 -16.75 -3.79
N TYR A 131 -4.53 -15.70 -4.39
CA TYR A 131 -3.17 -15.74 -4.94
C TYR A 131 -2.09 -15.69 -3.87
N PHE A 132 -2.40 -15.13 -2.70
CA PHE A 132 -1.43 -14.90 -1.65
C PHE A 132 -1.33 -16.12 -0.72
N ASP A 133 -0.11 -16.61 -0.56
CA ASP A 133 0.18 -17.71 0.37
C ASP A 133 0.17 -17.20 1.82
N THR A 134 0.49 -15.90 2.02
CA THR A 134 0.48 -15.21 3.32
C THR A 134 0.49 -13.68 3.14
N GLY A 135 0.31 -12.97 4.26
CA GLY A 135 0.46 -11.51 4.34
C GLY A 135 1.13 -11.07 5.63
N ALA A 136 1.71 -9.87 5.63
CA ALA A 136 2.25 -9.20 6.80
C ALA A 136 1.73 -7.76 6.86
N TYR A 137 1.34 -7.35 8.05
CA TYR A 137 0.82 -6.01 8.31
C TYR A 137 1.80 -5.21 9.15
N LEU A 138 1.98 -3.94 8.84
CA LEU A 138 2.92 -3.08 9.55
C LEU A 138 2.59 -2.99 11.06
N HIS A 139 1.31 -3.04 11.44
CA HIS A 139 0.90 -3.02 12.85
C HIS A 139 1.32 -4.27 13.66
N GLU A 140 1.79 -5.33 12.99
CA GLU A 140 2.37 -6.51 13.64
C GLU A 140 3.87 -6.30 13.97
N THR A 141 4.46 -5.19 13.54
CA THR A 141 5.85 -4.80 13.80
C THR A 141 5.91 -3.57 14.70
N LEU A 142 7.11 -3.22 15.16
CA LEU A 142 7.33 -2.05 16.04
C LEU A 142 7.93 -0.85 15.28
N THR A 143 8.13 -0.99 13.96
CA THR A 143 8.81 -0.02 13.11
C THR A 143 7.88 0.50 12.02
N ASP A 144 8.35 1.44 11.20
CA ASP A 144 7.67 1.87 9.99
C ASP A 144 8.29 1.18 8.74
N LYS A 145 7.72 1.41 7.56
CA LYS A 145 8.19 0.79 6.30
C LYS A 145 9.60 1.21 5.86
N SER A 146 10.22 2.20 6.48
CA SER A 146 11.64 2.52 6.23
C SER A 146 12.60 1.53 6.89
N ASP A 147 12.08 0.65 7.74
CA ASP A 147 12.75 -0.51 8.30
C ASP A 147 12.23 -1.81 7.64
N PRO A 148 13.04 -2.89 7.62
CA PRO A 148 12.72 -4.10 6.86
C PRO A 148 11.72 -5.05 7.55
N ASP A 149 11.30 -4.78 8.78
CA ASP A 149 10.62 -5.74 9.67
C ASP A 149 9.36 -6.35 9.05
N VAL A 150 8.53 -5.55 8.37
CA VAL A 150 7.31 -6.07 7.72
C VAL A 150 7.64 -7.00 6.54
N TYR A 151 8.72 -6.72 5.81
CA TYR A 151 9.20 -7.57 4.71
C TYR A 151 9.84 -8.85 5.25
N PHE A 152 10.58 -8.78 6.35
CA PHE A 152 11.10 -9.96 7.04
C PHE A 152 9.97 -10.86 7.52
N LEU A 153 8.92 -10.30 8.13
CA LEU A 153 7.78 -11.06 8.58
C LEU A 153 7.07 -11.77 7.42
N ALA A 154 6.87 -11.09 6.29
CA ALA A 154 6.31 -11.70 5.08
C ALA A 154 7.21 -12.84 4.54
N CYS A 155 8.52 -12.60 4.48
CA CYS A 155 9.51 -13.56 4.01
C CYS A 155 9.58 -14.80 4.90
N GLU A 156 9.58 -14.61 6.23
CA GLU A 156 9.56 -15.69 7.22
C GLU A 156 8.31 -16.56 7.05
N ARG A 157 7.14 -15.96 6.89
CA ARG A 157 5.87 -16.67 6.65
C ARG A 157 5.85 -17.46 5.35
N LEU A 158 6.60 -17.01 4.34
CA LEU A 158 6.82 -17.80 3.12
C LEU A 158 7.80 -18.97 3.33
N GLY A 159 8.57 -18.97 4.44
CA GLY A 159 9.64 -19.93 4.68
C GLY A 159 10.83 -19.75 3.74
N LEU A 160 11.16 -18.49 3.41
CA LEU A 160 12.23 -18.10 2.48
C LEU A 160 13.24 -17.15 3.15
N SER A 161 14.38 -16.92 2.52
CA SER A 161 15.34 -15.90 2.90
C SER A 161 15.19 -14.63 2.03
N PRO A 162 15.67 -13.46 2.49
CA PRO A 162 15.57 -12.21 1.73
C PRO A 162 16.15 -12.31 0.32
N GLU A 163 17.27 -13.02 0.15
CA GLU A 163 17.95 -13.18 -1.15
C GLU A 163 17.13 -14.02 -2.15
N GLU A 164 16.18 -14.83 -1.66
CA GLU A 164 15.28 -15.63 -2.48
C GLU A 164 14.03 -14.86 -2.90
N CYS A 165 13.84 -13.64 -2.35
CA CYS A 165 12.65 -12.84 -2.56
C CYS A 165 12.92 -11.54 -3.32
N ILE A 166 11.91 -11.08 -4.05
CA ILE A 166 11.86 -9.73 -4.59
C ILE A 166 10.66 -8.98 -3.98
N VAL A 167 10.88 -7.70 -3.63
CA VAL A 167 9.85 -6.79 -3.10
C VAL A 167 9.43 -5.82 -4.19
N PHE A 168 8.11 -5.66 -4.40
CA PHE A 168 7.52 -4.62 -5.24
C PHE A 168 6.93 -3.53 -4.35
N GLU A 169 7.28 -2.27 -4.62
CA GLU A 169 6.95 -1.12 -3.77
C GLU A 169 6.93 0.19 -4.58
N ASP A 170 6.02 1.12 -4.26
CA ASP A 170 5.92 2.42 -4.94
C ASP A 170 6.47 3.59 -4.12
N LEU A 171 6.60 3.45 -2.78
CA LEU A 171 7.07 4.50 -1.89
C LEU A 171 8.57 4.40 -1.60
N LEU A 172 9.26 5.54 -1.64
CA LEU A 172 10.69 5.62 -1.35
C LEU A 172 11.06 5.08 0.05
N ALA A 173 10.19 5.24 1.04
CA ALA A 173 10.41 4.73 2.39
C ALA A 173 10.43 3.19 2.38
N GLY A 174 9.42 2.54 1.79
CA GLY A 174 9.35 1.09 1.70
C GLY A 174 10.50 0.49 0.88
N ILE A 175 10.86 1.12 -0.23
CA ILE A 175 12.02 0.72 -1.03
C ILE A 175 13.31 0.72 -0.19
N LYS A 176 13.54 1.79 0.60
CA LYS A 176 14.70 1.87 1.52
C LYS A 176 14.68 0.76 2.56
N GLY A 177 13.51 0.48 3.14
CA GLY A 177 13.34 -0.60 4.12
C GLY A 177 13.67 -1.96 3.53
N ALA A 178 13.12 -2.28 2.36
CA ALA A 178 13.39 -3.54 1.68
C ALA A 178 14.88 -3.70 1.27
N VAL A 179 15.50 -2.64 0.72
CA VAL A 179 16.94 -2.64 0.40
C VAL A 179 17.78 -2.82 1.67
N LYS A 180 17.45 -2.14 2.78
CA LYS A 180 18.12 -2.32 4.08
C LYS A 180 18.03 -3.76 4.58
N GLY A 181 16.94 -4.46 4.27
CA GLY A 181 16.72 -5.87 4.59
C GLY A 181 17.46 -6.85 3.67
N GLY A 182 18.17 -6.40 2.64
CA GLY A 182 18.89 -7.26 1.70
C GLY A 182 18.01 -7.90 0.64
N PHE A 183 16.79 -7.44 0.46
CA PHE A 183 15.90 -7.89 -0.61
C PHE A 183 16.32 -7.31 -1.97
N THR A 184 16.06 -8.04 -3.05
CA THR A 184 15.98 -7.42 -4.38
C THR A 184 14.69 -6.58 -4.44
N VAL A 185 14.75 -5.38 -5.00
CA VAL A 185 13.62 -4.44 -4.98
C VAL A 185 13.27 -3.98 -6.39
N CYS A 186 11.98 -4.02 -6.72
CA CYS A 186 11.40 -3.43 -7.91
C CYS A 186 10.52 -2.24 -7.52
N GLY A 187 10.94 -1.04 -7.89
CA GLY A 187 10.11 0.15 -7.78
C GLY A 187 8.94 0.10 -8.77
N VAL A 188 7.74 0.41 -8.31
CA VAL A 188 6.53 0.49 -9.14
C VAL A 188 6.11 1.94 -9.26
N TYR A 189 5.83 2.39 -10.48
CA TYR A 189 5.37 3.76 -10.70
C TYR A 189 4.00 3.99 -10.05
N ASP A 190 3.90 5.06 -9.27
CA ASP A 190 2.62 5.66 -8.90
C ASP A 190 2.65 7.17 -9.12
N LYS A 191 1.50 7.74 -9.51
CA LYS A 191 1.35 9.18 -9.77
C LYS A 191 1.55 10.04 -8.51
N HIS A 192 1.28 9.48 -7.34
CA HIS A 192 1.39 10.19 -6.06
C HIS A 192 2.83 10.19 -5.53
N SER A 193 3.63 9.15 -5.84
CA SER A 193 5.06 9.06 -5.52
C SER A 193 5.98 9.62 -6.62
N ARG A 194 5.43 10.20 -7.70
CA ARG A 194 6.20 10.67 -8.87
C ARG A 194 7.36 11.62 -8.56
N ARG A 195 7.29 12.37 -7.44
CA ARG A 195 8.36 13.30 -7.03
C ARG A 195 9.62 12.55 -6.61
N ASP A 196 9.47 11.31 -6.16
CA ASP A 196 10.57 10.45 -5.71
C ASP A 196 11.06 9.48 -6.78
N THR A 197 10.47 9.49 -7.97
CA THR A 197 10.79 8.54 -9.07
C THR A 197 12.29 8.39 -9.33
N GLU A 198 13.04 9.49 -9.42
CA GLU A 198 14.48 9.44 -9.71
C GLU A 198 15.28 8.88 -8.52
N ASN A 199 14.84 9.14 -7.28
CA ASN A 199 15.43 8.54 -6.08
C ASN A 199 15.13 7.04 -6.02
N ILE A 200 13.91 6.65 -6.33
CA ILE A 200 13.48 5.25 -6.40
C ILE A 200 14.32 4.48 -7.42
N LYS A 201 14.42 4.97 -8.66
CA LYS A 201 15.20 4.35 -9.72
C LYS A 201 16.70 4.20 -9.39
N ARG A 202 17.23 5.11 -8.55
CA ARG A 202 18.65 5.05 -8.14
C ARG A 202 18.92 3.98 -7.08
N ILE A 203 17.89 3.65 -6.27
CA ILE A 203 18.04 2.77 -5.11
C ILE A 203 17.53 1.35 -5.42
N ALA A 204 16.41 1.23 -6.13
CA ALA A 204 15.82 -0.05 -6.50
C ALA A 204 16.66 -0.75 -7.60
N ASP A 205 16.69 -2.09 -7.58
CA ASP A 205 17.36 -2.90 -8.61
C ASP A 205 16.61 -2.87 -9.94
N TYR A 206 15.28 -2.73 -9.88
CA TYR A 206 14.39 -2.64 -11.04
C TYR A 206 13.37 -1.53 -10.82
N TYR A 207 12.79 -1.06 -11.94
CA TYR A 207 11.70 -0.09 -11.92
C TYR A 207 10.76 -0.35 -13.09
N ILE A 208 9.47 -0.43 -12.81
CA ILE A 208 8.42 -0.63 -13.82
C ILE A 208 7.38 0.48 -13.76
N LYS A 209 6.74 0.76 -14.88
CA LYS A 209 5.57 1.66 -14.94
C LYS A 209 4.25 0.91 -14.91
N SER A 210 4.26 -0.36 -15.32
CA SER A 210 3.12 -1.26 -15.35
C SER A 210 3.60 -2.69 -15.21
N PHE A 211 2.80 -3.56 -14.60
CA PHE A 211 3.10 -5.00 -14.55
C PHE A 211 3.05 -5.66 -15.93
N GLU A 212 2.42 -5.02 -16.93
CA GLU A 212 2.47 -5.47 -18.34
C GLU A 212 3.91 -5.56 -18.88
N GLU A 213 4.89 -4.82 -18.30
CA GLU A 213 6.31 -4.90 -18.68
C GLU A 213 7.00 -6.22 -18.24
N LEU A 214 6.31 -7.01 -17.42
CA LEU A 214 6.83 -8.27 -16.85
C LEU A 214 6.19 -9.52 -17.47
N LEU A 215 5.21 -9.34 -18.35
CA LEU A 215 4.54 -10.39 -19.12
C LEU A 215 5.30 -10.63 -20.44
#